data_129ac870f093d6963789a1727ca68bab
#
_entry.id   129ac870f093d6963789a1727ca68bab
#
_cell.length_a   1.000
_cell.length_b   1.000
_cell.length_c   1.000
_cell.angle_alpha   90.00
_cell.angle_beta   90.00
_cell.angle_gamma   90.00
#
_symmetry.space_group_name_H-M   'P 1'
#
loop_
_entity.id
_entity.type
_entity.pdbx_description
1 polymer ?
#
loop_
_entity_poly.entity_id
_entity_poly.type
_entity_poly.pdbx_seq_one_letter_code
_entity_poly.pdbx_strand_id
1 'polypeptide(L)'
;MPINNELKMPVFHIDDEPVEFHPGEKILSAALRNGKKIPHYCYHPGMSIVATCRMCVVDIVDLGNGRPAPKLQTACSVDAAEGMKIETMNQKVEEGRKLVNEFLLINHPLDCPICDQSGECTLQDYSFEYGSGKSEMDYSKRVYGWRDIGTFVSLERNRCIQCSRCDRFTREITGTNEFGMFNRGHELTVDTYTDRPMTNKFQGNMADICPVGAITEKEFRFKRRVWKLKKNRSICTGCSTGCNVTIEHDRNEVFRLKPHENQNVNKWWMCDEGRLTYQIMNERKTRINRPLGRVGQNLQDISWEEAYRAIAERISEMEPTGNEVIALTDTHASNEELFLIKKLLKDGFLSDNVFCPLPKWEQRESEFFINTLITTDKTPNRAGALALKIKGDPENAEVKNTIDRELKLVIVLGNPFETEHEIQQKIKPAQLVVHIGAYHNCWSEIADVVLPGQYYSEKKVTFTNKMQHVQATDIVVQALRRSRPEWQIIVELAQSLGHKYSFSNINQVFAEMAGETTAFSGISFDQIGDQGMKLTQTFKDTGMKLVKAPA
;
A
#
# COMPACT_ATOMS: atom_id res chain seq x y z
N MET A 1 -4.35 15.15 44.79
CA MET A 1 -4.48 13.75 44.32
C MET A 1 -5.28 13.80 43.04
N PRO A 2 -4.73 13.49 41.87
CA PRO A 2 -5.52 13.31 40.68
C PRO A 2 -6.18 11.93 40.74
N ILE A 3 -7.50 11.94 40.78
CA ILE A 3 -8.32 10.72 40.66
C ILE A 3 -8.16 10.26 39.20
N ASN A 4 -7.32 9.24 38.96
CA ASN A 4 -7.32 8.47 37.73
C ASN A 4 -8.62 7.69 37.68
N ASN A 5 -9.68 8.30 37.18
CA ASN A 5 -10.87 7.59 36.72
C ASN A 5 -10.53 6.98 35.36
N GLU A 6 -9.81 5.87 35.32
CA GLU A 6 -9.85 4.99 34.18
C GLU A 6 -11.32 4.51 34.07
N LEU A 7 -12.06 5.08 33.14
CA LEU A 7 -13.41 4.65 32.80
C LEU A 7 -13.31 3.19 32.39
N LYS A 8 -13.68 2.29 33.30
CA LYS A 8 -13.70 0.84 33.04
C LYS A 8 -14.63 0.60 31.87
N MET A 9 -14.10 0.00 30.80
CA MET A 9 -14.90 -0.34 29.61
C MET A 9 -16.05 -1.27 30.01
N PRO A 10 -17.27 -1.04 29.50
CA PRO A 10 -18.39 -1.95 29.74
C PRO A 10 -18.10 -3.31 29.09
N VAL A 11 -18.63 -4.38 29.70
CA VAL A 11 -18.32 -5.77 29.33
C VAL A 11 -19.61 -6.55 29.10
N PHE A 12 -19.63 -7.34 28.03
CA PHE A 12 -20.58 -8.42 27.80
C PHE A 12 -19.84 -9.75 27.61
N HIS A 13 -20.54 -10.87 27.50
CA HIS A 13 -19.93 -12.19 27.39
C HIS A 13 -20.32 -12.88 26.08
N ILE A 14 -19.34 -13.47 25.40
CA ILE A 14 -19.53 -14.37 24.25
C ILE A 14 -18.98 -15.75 24.64
N ASP A 15 -19.84 -16.76 24.65
CA ASP A 15 -19.50 -18.15 25.05
C ASP A 15 -18.74 -18.15 26.38
N ASP A 16 -19.29 -17.43 27.39
CA ASP A 16 -18.75 -17.19 28.74
C ASP A 16 -17.45 -16.36 28.83
N GLU A 17 -16.86 -15.95 27.72
CA GLU A 17 -15.67 -15.11 27.74
C GLU A 17 -16.03 -13.60 27.71
N PRO A 18 -15.37 -12.77 28.55
CA PRO A 18 -15.65 -11.35 28.61
C PRO A 18 -15.15 -10.62 27.35
N VAL A 19 -15.95 -9.69 26.86
CA VAL A 19 -15.68 -8.85 25.69
C VAL A 19 -15.94 -7.39 26.05
N GLU A 20 -14.93 -6.57 26.00
CA GLU A 20 -15.05 -5.13 26.21
C GLU A 20 -15.66 -4.46 24.98
N PHE A 21 -16.52 -3.43 25.19
CA PHE A 21 -17.12 -2.71 24.09
C PHE A 21 -17.21 -1.20 24.35
N HIS A 22 -17.30 -0.42 23.27
CA HIS A 22 -17.56 1.01 23.34
C HIS A 22 -19.08 1.27 23.37
N PRO A 23 -19.59 2.26 24.12
CA PRO A 23 -21.01 2.62 24.07
C PRO A 23 -21.51 2.83 22.64
N GLY A 24 -22.61 2.16 22.26
CA GLY A 24 -23.18 2.18 20.91
C GLY A 24 -22.50 1.27 19.89
N GLU A 25 -21.49 0.50 20.31
CA GLU A 25 -20.83 -0.49 19.45
C GLU A 25 -21.74 -1.72 19.23
N LYS A 26 -21.75 -2.24 18.00
CA LYS A 26 -22.49 -3.47 17.67
C LYS A 26 -21.76 -4.71 18.17
N ILE A 27 -22.53 -5.75 18.55
CA ILE A 27 -21.99 -7.02 19.03
C ILE A 27 -20.90 -7.55 18.09
N LEU A 28 -21.15 -7.58 16.77
CA LEU A 28 -20.18 -8.07 15.79
C LEU A 28 -18.89 -7.24 15.78
N SER A 29 -19.01 -5.91 15.82
CA SER A 29 -17.85 -5.03 15.81
C SER A 29 -16.98 -5.22 17.04
N ALA A 30 -17.60 -5.25 18.23
CA ALA A 30 -16.92 -5.50 19.50
C ALA A 30 -16.26 -6.89 19.51
N ALA A 31 -16.96 -7.92 19.04
CA ALA A 31 -16.43 -9.28 18.94
C ALA A 31 -15.18 -9.33 18.09
N LEU A 32 -15.22 -8.77 16.86
CA LEU A 32 -14.08 -8.75 15.93
C LEU A 32 -12.89 -7.98 16.50
N ARG A 33 -13.11 -6.82 17.13
CA ARG A 33 -12.06 -6.04 17.78
C ARG A 33 -11.36 -6.78 18.92
N ASN A 34 -12.09 -7.65 19.63
CA ASN A 34 -11.56 -8.52 20.69
C ASN A 34 -11.10 -9.90 20.17
N GLY A 35 -10.91 -10.07 18.84
CA GLY A 35 -10.41 -11.31 18.26
C GLY A 35 -11.39 -12.47 18.23
N LYS A 36 -12.69 -12.24 18.53
CA LYS A 36 -13.73 -13.27 18.49
C LYS A 36 -14.30 -13.40 17.07
N LYS A 37 -14.45 -14.64 16.60
CA LYS A 37 -14.94 -14.96 15.26
C LYS A 37 -16.47 -15.12 15.29
N ILE A 38 -17.19 -14.24 14.58
CA ILE A 38 -18.62 -14.43 14.26
C ILE A 38 -18.74 -14.39 12.73
N PRO A 39 -19.28 -15.46 12.09
CA PRO A 39 -19.34 -15.54 10.64
C PRO A 39 -20.27 -14.48 10.04
N HIS A 40 -19.87 -13.87 8.91
CA HIS A 40 -20.64 -12.83 8.25
C HIS A 40 -20.25 -12.68 6.78
N TYR A 41 -21.19 -12.21 5.92
CA TYR A 41 -20.91 -11.88 4.51
C TYR A 41 -21.14 -10.41 4.20
N CYS A 42 -22.30 -9.85 4.58
CA CYS A 42 -22.66 -8.49 4.15
C CYS A 42 -21.99 -7.38 4.96
N TYR A 43 -21.53 -7.65 6.17
CA TYR A 43 -20.85 -6.68 7.02
C TYR A 43 -19.45 -6.34 6.50
N HIS A 44 -19.12 -5.05 6.50
CA HIS A 44 -17.77 -4.53 6.27
C HIS A 44 -17.59 -3.31 7.18
N PRO A 45 -16.45 -3.18 7.92
CA PRO A 45 -16.28 -2.12 8.91
C PRO A 45 -16.32 -0.70 8.32
N GLY A 46 -15.95 -0.55 7.05
CA GLY A 46 -15.96 0.73 6.33
C GLY A 46 -17.28 1.10 5.64
N MET A 47 -18.36 0.32 5.81
CA MET A 47 -19.64 0.56 5.14
C MET A 47 -20.83 0.42 6.10
N SER A 48 -21.99 0.96 5.72
CA SER A 48 -23.23 0.85 6.49
C SER A 48 -23.64 -0.62 6.76
N ILE A 49 -24.36 -0.86 7.85
CA ILE A 49 -24.86 -2.18 8.23
C ILE A 49 -26.23 -2.42 7.59
N VAL A 50 -26.38 -3.51 6.85
CA VAL A 50 -27.63 -3.89 6.18
C VAL A 50 -28.31 -5.14 6.75
N ALA A 51 -27.58 -5.97 7.47
CA ALA A 51 -28.05 -7.21 8.15
C ALA A 51 -28.80 -8.20 7.22
N THR A 52 -28.51 -8.22 5.92
CA THR A 52 -29.27 -9.00 4.91
C THR A 52 -28.82 -10.47 4.82
N CYS A 53 -27.53 -10.77 5.01
CA CYS A 53 -27.03 -12.13 4.82
C CYS A 53 -27.43 -13.11 5.93
N ARG A 54 -27.78 -12.64 7.11
CA ARG A 54 -28.19 -13.41 8.29
C ARG A 54 -27.13 -14.39 8.83
N MET A 55 -25.94 -14.46 8.27
CA MET A 55 -24.91 -15.42 8.70
C MET A 55 -24.37 -15.14 10.11
N CYS A 56 -24.40 -13.88 10.57
CA CYS A 56 -23.94 -13.47 11.89
C CYS A 56 -24.98 -13.69 13.01
N VAL A 57 -25.88 -14.67 12.86
CA VAL A 57 -26.86 -15.01 13.91
C VAL A 57 -26.17 -15.52 15.15
N VAL A 58 -26.69 -15.09 16.31
CA VAL A 58 -26.28 -15.47 17.66
C VAL A 58 -27.51 -15.64 18.53
N ASP A 59 -27.41 -16.45 19.60
CA ASP A 59 -28.44 -16.58 20.63
C ASP A 59 -28.08 -15.66 21.80
N ILE A 60 -28.89 -14.65 22.06
CA ILE A 60 -28.73 -13.78 23.24
C ILE A 60 -29.51 -14.41 24.39
N VAL A 61 -28.81 -15.13 25.23
CA VAL A 61 -29.41 -15.86 26.37
C VAL A 61 -29.69 -14.94 27.54
N ASP A 62 -29.07 -13.80 27.61
CA ASP A 62 -29.36 -12.70 28.54
C ASP A 62 -29.10 -11.34 27.89
N LEU A 63 -30.10 -10.48 27.92
CA LEU A 63 -30.00 -9.11 27.43
C LEU A 63 -29.26 -8.14 28.39
N GLY A 64 -28.66 -8.66 29.48
CA GLY A 64 -28.08 -7.88 30.58
C GLY A 64 -29.10 -7.55 31.68
N ASN A 65 -30.31 -8.09 31.61
CA ASN A 65 -31.41 -7.87 32.56
C ASN A 65 -32.09 -9.16 33.05
N GLY A 66 -31.41 -10.31 32.87
CA GLY A 66 -31.93 -11.62 33.24
C GLY A 66 -32.96 -12.20 32.26
N ARG A 67 -33.17 -11.61 31.09
CA ARG A 67 -34.14 -12.08 30.07
C ARG A 67 -33.44 -12.46 28.78
N PRO A 68 -33.78 -13.60 28.14
CA PRO A 68 -33.27 -13.95 26.82
C PRO A 68 -33.97 -13.16 25.72
N ALA A 69 -33.32 -13.06 24.56
CA ALA A 69 -33.99 -12.60 23.33
C ALA A 69 -34.98 -13.69 22.85
N PRO A 70 -36.14 -13.29 22.29
CA PRO A 70 -37.18 -14.25 21.89
C PRO A 70 -36.80 -15.14 20.69
N LYS A 71 -35.76 -14.77 19.94
CA LYS A 71 -35.27 -15.44 18.72
C LYS A 71 -33.82 -15.09 18.47
N LEU A 72 -33.14 -15.85 17.61
CA LEU A 72 -31.79 -15.54 17.13
C LEU A 72 -31.73 -14.10 16.60
N GLN A 73 -30.66 -13.41 16.95
CA GLN A 73 -30.38 -12.03 16.55
C GLN A 73 -29.18 -11.93 15.60
N THR A 74 -29.11 -10.91 14.78
CA THR A 74 -27.94 -10.63 13.94
C THR A 74 -26.93 -9.77 14.71
N ALA A 75 -25.78 -10.31 15.04
CA ALA A 75 -24.74 -9.62 15.80
C ALA A 75 -24.27 -8.29 15.16
N CYS A 76 -24.38 -8.16 13.84
CA CYS A 76 -24.01 -6.91 13.15
C CYS A 76 -24.97 -5.74 13.38
N SER A 77 -26.22 -5.99 13.80
CA SER A 77 -27.25 -4.95 13.92
C SER A 77 -27.70 -4.67 15.36
N VAL A 78 -27.36 -5.52 16.31
CA VAL A 78 -27.71 -5.36 17.73
C VAL A 78 -26.57 -4.65 18.46
N ASP A 79 -26.94 -3.63 19.27
CA ASP A 79 -25.99 -2.96 20.15
C ASP A 79 -25.55 -3.86 21.30
N ALA A 80 -24.27 -3.84 21.62
CA ALA A 80 -23.75 -4.50 22.82
C ALA A 80 -24.27 -3.76 24.08
N ALA A 81 -24.61 -4.52 25.11
CA ALA A 81 -25.07 -4.00 26.40
C ALA A 81 -24.32 -4.65 27.56
N GLU A 82 -24.13 -3.88 28.63
CA GLU A 82 -23.44 -4.33 29.86
C GLU A 82 -24.11 -5.58 30.44
N GLY A 83 -23.31 -6.59 30.75
CA GLY A 83 -23.80 -7.84 31.32
C GLY A 83 -24.56 -8.78 30.36
N MET A 84 -24.71 -8.42 29.08
CA MET A 84 -25.31 -9.27 28.06
C MET A 84 -24.53 -10.60 27.94
N LYS A 85 -25.26 -11.71 27.73
CA LYS A 85 -24.66 -13.02 27.48
C LYS A 85 -25.10 -13.59 26.15
N ILE A 86 -24.16 -14.01 25.35
CA ILE A 86 -24.34 -14.44 23.96
C ILE A 86 -23.71 -15.81 23.77
N GLU A 87 -24.45 -16.70 23.16
CA GLU A 87 -23.95 -18.01 22.70
C GLU A 87 -23.82 -18.02 21.19
N THR A 88 -22.66 -18.48 20.70
CA THR A 88 -22.37 -18.56 19.27
C THR A 88 -22.27 -20.00 18.75
N MET A 89 -22.26 -20.99 19.62
CA MET A 89 -22.01 -22.42 19.32
C MET A 89 -23.12 -23.35 19.79
N ASN A 90 -24.29 -22.84 20.23
CA ASN A 90 -25.39 -23.72 20.62
C ASN A 90 -26.14 -24.27 19.39
N GLN A 91 -26.94 -25.34 19.60
CA GLN A 91 -27.65 -26.04 18.54
C GLN A 91 -28.51 -25.11 17.68
N LYS A 92 -29.23 -24.12 18.28
CA LYS A 92 -30.08 -23.17 17.53
C LYS A 92 -29.27 -22.31 16.57
N VAL A 93 -28.08 -21.86 16.99
CA VAL A 93 -27.19 -21.01 16.17
C VAL A 93 -26.59 -21.84 15.03
N GLU A 94 -26.15 -23.07 15.30
CA GLU A 94 -25.60 -23.97 14.30
C GLU A 94 -26.64 -24.32 13.23
N GLU A 95 -27.86 -24.69 13.62
CA GLU A 95 -28.98 -24.94 12.70
C GLU A 95 -29.33 -23.69 11.88
N GLY A 96 -29.37 -22.52 12.52
CA GLY A 96 -29.61 -21.25 11.85
C GLY A 96 -28.56 -20.92 10.79
N ARG A 97 -27.28 -21.09 11.09
CA ARG A 97 -26.18 -20.87 10.14
C ARG A 97 -26.17 -21.90 9.02
N LYS A 98 -26.45 -23.15 9.33
CA LYS A 98 -26.59 -24.21 8.33
C LYS A 98 -27.66 -23.87 7.30
N LEU A 99 -28.87 -23.48 7.75
CA LEU A 99 -29.96 -23.06 6.87
C LEU A 99 -29.59 -21.82 6.01
N VAL A 100 -28.98 -20.81 6.61
CA VAL A 100 -28.53 -19.62 5.86
C VAL A 100 -27.54 -20.03 4.77
N ASN A 101 -26.59 -20.87 5.09
CA ASN A 101 -25.59 -21.33 4.14
C ASN A 101 -26.21 -22.15 3.00
N GLU A 102 -27.17 -23.03 3.32
CA GLU A 102 -27.95 -23.79 2.32
C GLU A 102 -28.68 -22.87 1.35
N PHE A 103 -29.38 -21.83 1.85
CA PHE A 103 -30.04 -20.83 1.00
C PHE A 103 -29.08 -20.13 0.03
N LEU A 104 -27.85 -19.81 0.47
CA LEU A 104 -26.85 -19.18 -0.39
C LEU A 104 -26.30 -20.15 -1.46
N LEU A 105 -26.25 -21.44 -1.14
CA LEU A 105 -25.73 -22.48 -2.03
C LEU A 105 -26.74 -22.98 -3.05
N ILE A 106 -28.03 -22.78 -2.86
CA ILE A 106 -29.12 -23.26 -3.73
C ILE A 106 -28.84 -22.96 -5.21
N ASN A 107 -28.52 -21.71 -5.54
CA ASN A 107 -28.22 -21.29 -6.91
C ASN A 107 -26.72 -21.12 -7.19
N HIS A 108 -25.85 -21.27 -6.18
CA HIS A 108 -24.43 -21.12 -6.36
C HIS A 108 -23.85 -22.24 -7.24
N PRO A 109 -23.09 -21.94 -8.31
CA PRO A 109 -22.55 -22.98 -9.19
C PRO A 109 -21.41 -23.75 -8.51
N LEU A 110 -21.19 -25.00 -8.95
CA LEU A 110 -20.06 -25.83 -8.48
C LEU A 110 -18.76 -25.47 -9.23
N ASP A 111 -18.45 -24.20 -9.30
CA ASP A 111 -17.34 -23.62 -10.06
C ASP A 111 -16.02 -23.52 -9.30
N CYS A 112 -15.92 -24.01 -8.06
CA CYS A 112 -14.69 -23.84 -7.26
C CYS A 112 -13.40 -24.24 -8.01
N PRO A 113 -13.36 -25.32 -8.81
CA PRO A 113 -12.17 -25.68 -9.59
C PRO A 113 -11.73 -24.64 -10.62
N ILE A 114 -12.65 -23.84 -11.15
CA ILE A 114 -12.40 -22.79 -12.15
C ILE A 114 -12.62 -21.38 -11.59
N CYS A 115 -13.08 -21.25 -10.34
CA CYS A 115 -13.31 -19.97 -9.70
C CYS A 115 -11.99 -19.40 -9.16
N ASP A 116 -11.71 -18.15 -9.47
CA ASP A 116 -10.48 -17.48 -9.05
C ASP A 116 -10.44 -17.18 -7.55
N GLN A 117 -11.61 -17.10 -6.89
CA GLN A 117 -11.74 -16.90 -5.46
C GLN A 117 -11.46 -18.16 -4.62
N SER A 118 -11.28 -19.33 -5.23
CA SER A 118 -11.01 -20.57 -4.50
C SER A 118 -9.77 -20.45 -3.61
N GLY A 119 -9.92 -20.78 -2.33
CA GLY A 119 -8.89 -20.65 -1.29
C GLY A 119 -8.86 -19.31 -0.54
N GLU A 120 -9.68 -18.34 -0.96
CA GLU A 120 -9.96 -17.09 -0.21
C GLU A 120 -11.47 -16.75 -0.23
N CYS A 121 -12.32 -17.76 -0.46
CA CYS A 121 -13.77 -17.59 -0.59
C CYS A 121 -14.47 -17.83 0.75
N THR A 122 -15.03 -16.79 1.33
CA THR A 122 -15.74 -16.88 2.61
C THR A 122 -16.94 -17.86 2.54
N LEU A 123 -17.62 -17.98 1.38
CA LEU A 123 -18.70 -18.95 1.23
C LEU A 123 -18.17 -20.39 1.25
N GLN A 124 -17.03 -20.65 0.63
CA GLN A 124 -16.40 -21.97 0.66
C GLN A 124 -16.00 -22.35 2.10
N ASP A 125 -15.35 -21.44 2.82
CA ASP A 125 -14.91 -21.68 4.19
C ASP A 125 -16.12 -21.97 5.12
N TYR A 126 -17.17 -21.14 5.04
CA TYR A 126 -18.36 -21.34 5.86
C TYR A 126 -19.22 -22.54 5.41
N SER A 127 -19.11 -22.96 4.15
CA SER A 127 -19.74 -24.20 3.70
C SER A 127 -19.10 -25.44 4.33
N PHE A 128 -17.77 -25.41 4.53
CA PHE A 128 -17.07 -26.47 5.26
C PHE A 128 -17.33 -26.41 6.77
N GLU A 129 -17.39 -25.20 7.35
CA GLU A 129 -17.52 -25.02 8.80
C GLU A 129 -18.95 -25.22 9.31
N TYR A 130 -19.97 -24.77 8.55
CA TYR A 130 -21.38 -24.74 8.99
C TYR A 130 -22.34 -25.47 8.03
N GLY A 131 -21.89 -25.90 6.86
CA GLY A 131 -22.76 -26.48 5.84
C GLY A 131 -23.10 -27.96 6.08
N SER A 132 -24.09 -28.47 5.36
CA SER A 132 -24.54 -29.87 5.46
C SER A 132 -23.77 -30.83 4.54
N GLY A 133 -22.94 -30.32 3.63
CA GLY A 133 -22.27 -31.14 2.61
C GLY A 133 -23.17 -31.73 1.52
N LYS A 134 -24.48 -31.57 1.63
CA LYS A 134 -25.49 -32.02 0.66
C LYS A 134 -26.50 -30.91 0.42
N SER A 135 -26.94 -30.73 -0.83
CA SER A 135 -28.09 -29.89 -1.16
C SER A 135 -29.37 -30.72 -0.98
N GLU A 136 -30.36 -30.13 -0.31
CA GLU A 136 -31.71 -30.72 -0.19
C GLU A 136 -32.61 -30.34 -1.37
N MET A 137 -32.10 -29.51 -2.31
CA MET A 137 -32.87 -28.98 -3.44
C MET A 137 -32.58 -29.77 -4.71
N ASP A 138 -33.63 -30.20 -5.36
CA ASP A 138 -33.61 -31.00 -6.61
C ASP A 138 -34.19 -30.20 -7.78
N TYR A 139 -33.54 -29.08 -8.12
CA TYR A 139 -33.89 -28.33 -9.33
C TYR A 139 -32.68 -27.67 -9.97
N SER A 140 -32.83 -27.27 -11.25
CA SER A 140 -31.77 -26.63 -12.03
C SER A 140 -31.42 -25.24 -11.46
N LYS A 141 -30.13 -24.97 -11.33
CA LYS A 141 -29.62 -23.66 -10.86
C LYS A 141 -29.84 -22.59 -11.93
N ARG A 142 -30.04 -21.37 -11.50
CA ARG A 142 -30.16 -20.20 -12.40
C ARG A 142 -28.87 -19.95 -13.16
N VAL A 143 -28.98 -19.47 -14.39
CA VAL A 143 -27.83 -19.13 -15.24
C VAL A 143 -27.96 -17.70 -15.78
N TYR A 144 -27.07 -16.81 -15.35
CA TYR A 144 -27.01 -15.41 -15.81
C TYR A 144 -25.79 -15.11 -16.69
N GLY A 145 -24.75 -15.91 -16.57
CA GLY A 145 -23.49 -15.75 -17.31
C GLY A 145 -22.57 -14.62 -16.82
N TRP A 146 -21.44 -14.56 -17.47
CA TRP A 146 -20.37 -13.60 -17.24
C TRP A 146 -20.62 -12.28 -17.94
N ARG A 147 -20.16 -11.17 -17.32
CA ARG A 147 -20.18 -9.82 -17.90
C ARG A 147 -18.87 -9.08 -17.65
N ASP A 148 -18.47 -8.31 -18.65
CA ASP A 148 -17.47 -7.27 -18.51
C ASP A 148 -18.15 -6.02 -17.96
N ILE A 149 -17.75 -5.58 -16.76
CA ILE A 149 -18.41 -4.45 -16.05
C ILE A 149 -17.52 -3.22 -15.90
N GLY A 150 -16.28 -3.26 -16.37
CA GLY A 150 -15.35 -2.13 -16.27
C GLY A 150 -13.95 -2.49 -16.74
N THR A 151 -13.03 -1.54 -16.65
CA THR A 151 -11.65 -1.74 -17.11
C THR A 151 -10.86 -2.71 -16.24
N PHE A 152 -11.16 -2.77 -14.94
CA PHE A 152 -10.36 -3.47 -13.94
C PHE A 152 -10.98 -4.79 -13.47
N VAL A 153 -12.30 -4.87 -13.39
CA VAL A 153 -13.04 -6.02 -12.83
C VAL A 153 -14.01 -6.63 -13.82
N SER A 154 -14.32 -7.91 -13.59
CA SER A 154 -15.34 -8.66 -14.30
C SER A 154 -16.34 -9.27 -13.31
N LEU A 155 -17.55 -9.57 -13.79
CA LEU A 155 -18.67 -10.08 -13.01
C LEU A 155 -19.13 -11.45 -13.52
N GLU A 156 -19.14 -12.46 -12.63
CA GLU A 156 -19.78 -13.74 -12.81
C GLU A 156 -21.03 -13.79 -11.91
N ARG A 157 -22.19 -13.44 -12.50
CA ARG A 157 -23.44 -13.25 -11.75
C ARG A 157 -23.95 -14.49 -11.06
N ASN A 158 -23.67 -15.65 -11.61
CA ASN A 158 -24.09 -16.94 -11.00
C ASN A 158 -23.47 -17.17 -9.62
N ARG A 159 -22.27 -16.62 -9.37
CA ARG A 159 -21.57 -16.77 -8.11
C ARG A 159 -21.98 -15.78 -7.04
N CYS A 160 -22.81 -14.78 -7.40
CA CYS A 160 -23.22 -13.73 -6.50
C CYS A 160 -24.17 -14.23 -5.40
N ILE A 161 -23.85 -13.93 -4.14
CA ILE A 161 -24.69 -14.23 -2.95
C ILE A 161 -25.53 -13.02 -2.49
N GLN A 162 -25.64 -11.99 -3.32
CA GLN A 162 -26.49 -10.81 -3.09
C GLN A 162 -26.23 -10.08 -1.76
N CYS A 163 -24.99 -10.04 -1.30
CA CYS A 163 -24.59 -9.42 -0.03
C CYS A 163 -24.59 -7.89 -0.05
N SER A 164 -24.82 -7.25 -1.20
CA SER A 164 -24.87 -5.79 -1.43
C SER A 164 -23.59 -5.01 -1.13
N ARG A 165 -22.42 -5.64 -0.85
CA ARG A 165 -21.20 -4.88 -0.59
C ARG A 165 -20.77 -4.00 -1.78
N CYS A 166 -20.87 -4.51 -3.00
CA CYS A 166 -20.50 -3.80 -4.24
C CYS A 166 -21.43 -2.60 -4.52
N ASP A 167 -22.74 -2.75 -4.35
CA ASP A 167 -23.71 -1.66 -4.46
C ASP A 167 -23.43 -0.55 -3.44
N ARG A 168 -23.28 -0.91 -2.17
CA ARG A 168 -22.93 0.05 -1.12
C ARG A 168 -21.57 0.71 -1.34
N PHE A 169 -20.59 -0.02 -1.86
CA PHE A 169 -19.29 0.54 -2.18
C PHE A 169 -19.40 1.69 -3.20
N THR A 170 -20.11 1.47 -4.31
CA THR A 170 -20.27 2.52 -5.32
C THR A 170 -21.12 3.69 -4.84
N ARG A 171 -22.07 3.46 -3.93
CA ARG A 171 -22.95 4.48 -3.38
C ARG A 171 -22.32 5.25 -2.21
N GLU A 172 -21.76 4.54 -1.22
CA GLU A 172 -21.34 5.11 0.07
C GLU A 172 -19.86 5.50 0.08
N ILE A 173 -19.03 4.79 -0.69
CA ILE A 173 -17.57 4.97 -0.63
C ILE A 173 -17.07 5.81 -1.80
N THR A 174 -17.43 5.48 -3.04
CA THR A 174 -17.01 6.26 -4.21
C THR A 174 -17.99 7.36 -4.59
N GLY A 175 -19.26 7.25 -4.23
CA GLY A 175 -20.31 8.19 -4.60
C GLY A 175 -20.72 8.13 -6.08
N THR A 176 -20.22 7.14 -6.85
CA THR A 176 -20.44 7.08 -8.31
C THR A 176 -21.76 6.44 -8.71
N ASN A 177 -22.35 5.60 -7.85
CA ASN A 177 -23.59 4.87 -8.12
C ASN A 177 -23.58 4.11 -9.46
N GLU A 178 -22.42 3.63 -9.94
CA GLU A 178 -22.28 2.97 -11.24
C GLU A 178 -22.74 1.52 -11.23
N PHE A 179 -22.96 0.94 -10.05
CA PHE A 179 -23.29 -0.47 -9.86
C PHE A 179 -24.45 -0.59 -8.88
N GLY A 180 -25.37 -1.53 -9.12
CA GLY A 180 -26.56 -1.65 -8.31
C GLY A 180 -27.20 -3.03 -8.33
N MET A 181 -28.27 -3.16 -7.54
CA MET A 181 -29.11 -4.34 -7.47
C MET A 181 -30.36 -4.12 -8.33
N PHE A 182 -30.64 -5.03 -9.24
CA PHE A 182 -31.76 -4.97 -10.18
C PHE A 182 -32.74 -6.11 -9.95
N ASN A 183 -34.00 -5.86 -10.30
CA ASN A 183 -35.12 -6.77 -10.08
C ASN A 183 -35.37 -7.04 -8.58
N ARG A 184 -36.12 -8.08 -8.28
CA ARG A 184 -36.47 -8.46 -6.90
C ARG A 184 -36.84 -9.93 -6.80
N GLY A 185 -36.90 -10.46 -5.58
CA GLY A 185 -37.21 -11.86 -5.32
C GLY A 185 -36.19 -12.79 -5.98
N HIS A 186 -36.65 -13.82 -6.64
CA HIS A 186 -35.79 -14.83 -7.28
C HIS A 186 -35.03 -14.30 -8.50
N GLU A 187 -35.45 -13.18 -9.10
CA GLU A 187 -34.79 -12.54 -10.24
C GLU A 187 -33.75 -11.49 -9.83
N LEU A 188 -33.58 -11.26 -8.53
CA LEU A 188 -32.62 -10.28 -8.03
C LEU A 188 -31.23 -10.58 -8.56
N THR A 189 -30.58 -9.58 -9.17
CA THR A 189 -29.24 -9.66 -9.72
C THR A 189 -28.48 -8.36 -9.47
N VAL A 190 -27.19 -8.40 -9.68
CA VAL A 190 -26.30 -7.24 -9.59
C VAL A 190 -25.73 -6.95 -10.98
N ASP A 191 -25.61 -5.68 -11.32
CA ASP A 191 -25.05 -5.25 -12.60
C ASP A 191 -24.65 -3.77 -12.60
N THR A 192 -24.08 -3.28 -13.70
CA THR A 192 -23.92 -1.85 -13.98
C THR A 192 -25.24 -1.26 -14.53
N TYR A 193 -25.43 0.04 -14.37
CA TYR A 193 -26.60 0.72 -14.91
C TYR A 193 -26.56 0.80 -16.44
N THR A 194 -27.66 0.41 -17.10
CA THR A 194 -27.90 0.61 -18.55
C THR A 194 -26.72 0.22 -19.44
N ASP A 195 -26.08 -0.94 -19.16
CA ASP A 195 -24.95 -1.47 -19.93
C ASP A 195 -23.72 -0.54 -20.02
N ARG A 196 -23.63 0.46 -19.18
CA ARG A 196 -22.46 1.34 -19.09
C ARG A 196 -21.38 0.69 -18.22
N PRO A 197 -20.15 0.54 -18.72
CA PRO A 197 -19.07 0.04 -17.89
C PRO A 197 -18.75 1.05 -16.79
N MET A 198 -18.27 0.57 -15.65
CA MET A 198 -17.79 1.43 -14.56
C MET A 198 -16.55 2.19 -15.02
N THR A 199 -16.44 3.44 -14.58
CA THR A 199 -15.35 4.36 -14.91
C THR A 199 -14.57 4.85 -13.69
N ASN A 200 -15.06 4.58 -12.47
CA ASN A 200 -14.37 4.98 -11.26
C ASN A 200 -13.00 4.29 -11.16
N LYS A 201 -12.06 4.95 -10.50
CA LYS A 201 -10.65 4.53 -10.39
C LYS A 201 -10.37 3.62 -9.18
N PHE A 202 -11.42 2.97 -8.64
CA PHE A 202 -11.34 2.17 -7.42
C PHE A 202 -12.03 0.81 -7.58
N GLN A 203 -12.21 0.35 -8.81
CA GLN A 203 -12.94 -0.87 -9.15
C GLN A 203 -12.35 -2.12 -8.46
N GLY A 204 -11.02 -2.20 -8.31
CA GLY A 204 -10.34 -3.32 -7.67
C GLY A 204 -10.78 -3.57 -6.23
N ASN A 205 -11.22 -2.53 -5.50
CA ASN A 205 -11.75 -2.73 -4.15
C ASN A 205 -13.04 -3.57 -4.15
N MET A 206 -13.82 -3.53 -5.22
CA MET A 206 -15.03 -4.38 -5.33
C MET A 206 -14.67 -5.87 -5.41
N ALA A 207 -13.54 -6.22 -6.03
CA ALA A 207 -13.03 -7.59 -6.01
C ALA A 207 -12.54 -7.99 -4.60
N ASP A 208 -11.85 -7.07 -3.88
CA ASP A 208 -11.37 -7.33 -2.51
C ASP A 208 -12.49 -7.56 -1.51
N ILE A 209 -13.56 -6.75 -1.59
CA ILE A 209 -14.68 -6.84 -0.64
C ILE A 209 -15.73 -7.88 -1.03
N CYS A 210 -15.67 -8.44 -2.25
CA CYS A 210 -16.57 -9.49 -2.67
C CYS A 210 -16.26 -10.78 -1.90
N PRO A 211 -17.17 -11.32 -1.08
CA PRO A 211 -16.90 -12.49 -0.27
C PRO A 211 -16.83 -13.79 -1.07
N VAL A 212 -17.13 -13.73 -2.38
CA VAL A 212 -17.19 -14.86 -3.30
C VAL A 212 -16.57 -14.49 -4.66
N GLY A 213 -16.37 -15.43 -5.56
CA GLY A 213 -15.80 -15.20 -6.88
C GLY A 213 -16.76 -14.60 -7.91
N ALA A 214 -17.70 -13.75 -7.47
CA ALA A 214 -18.63 -13.06 -8.37
C ALA A 214 -17.96 -11.85 -9.04
N ILE A 215 -17.22 -11.04 -8.30
CA ILE A 215 -16.42 -9.94 -8.86
C ILE A 215 -14.94 -10.30 -8.69
N THR A 216 -14.22 -10.31 -9.79
CA THR A 216 -12.79 -10.69 -9.82
C THR A 216 -11.97 -9.68 -10.61
N GLU A 217 -10.73 -9.48 -10.18
CA GLU A 217 -9.77 -8.60 -10.84
C GLU A 217 -9.28 -9.25 -12.14
N LYS A 218 -9.38 -8.56 -13.28
CA LYS A 218 -9.03 -9.07 -14.60
C LYS A 218 -7.55 -9.42 -14.71
N GLU A 219 -6.67 -8.58 -14.15
CA GLU A 219 -5.23 -8.77 -14.22
C GLU A 219 -4.75 -10.03 -13.47
N PHE A 220 -5.37 -10.34 -12.33
CA PHE A 220 -5.00 -11.51 -11.53
C PHE A 220 -5.70 -12.79 -12.00
N ARG A 221 -6.88 -12.66 -12.64
CA ARG A 221 -7.74 -13.78 -13.01
C ARG A 221 -6.96 -14.89 -13.75
N PHE A 222 -7.04 -16.13 -13.24
CA PHE A 222 -6.41 -17.34 -13.76
C PHE A 222 -4.87 -17.38 -13.75
N LYS A 223 -4.19 -16.38 -13.18
CA LYS A 223 -2.72 -16.37 -13.12
C LYS A 223 -2.16 -17.30 -12.04
N ARG A 224 -2.73 -17.25 -10.83
CA ARG A 224 -2.19 -18.00 -9.70
C ARG A 224 -3.26 -18.38 -8.69
N ARG A 225 -3.13 -19.55 -8.05
CA ARG A 225 -3.96 -19.95 -6.93
C ARG A 225 -3.43 -19.33 -5.63
N VAL A 226 -4.35 -18.77 -4.81
CA VAL A 226 -4.00 -17.96 -3.64
C VAL A 226 -3.22 -18.71 -2.56
N TRP A 227 -3.41 -20.01 -2.42
CA TRP A 227 -2.63 -20.83 -1.46
C TRP A 227 -1.16 -21.04 -1.84
N LYS A 228 -0.74 -20.63 -3.04
CA LYS A 228 0.66 -20.60 -3.46
C LYS A 228 1.31 -19.23 -3.22
N LEU A 229 0.52 -18.20 -2.91
CA LEU A 229 0.99 -16.86 -2.72
C LEU A 229 1.48 -16.63 -1.30
N LYS A 230 2.66 -16.07 -1.17
CA LYS A 230 3.16 -15.45 0.05
C LYS A 230 2.63 -14.03 0.13
N LYS A 231 2.48 -13.53 1.37
CA LYS A 231 1.90 -12.21 1.65
C LYS A 231 2.85 -11.43 2.52
N ASN A 232 3.35 -10.30 2.02
CA ASN A 232 4.14 -9.36 2.78
C ASN A 232 3.43 -8.01 2.88
N ARG A 233 3.51 -7.37 4.03
CA ARG A 233 3.02 -6.01 4.23
C ARG A 233 4.04 -5.02 3.69
N SER A 234 3.56 -3.97 3.05
CA SER A 234 4.40 -2.92 2.50
C SER A 234 3.56 -1.67 2.24
N ILE A 235 4.11 -0.74 1.46
CA ILE A 235 3.44 0.47 1.02
C ILE A 235 3.39 0.54 -0.50
N CYS A 236 2.44 1.29 -1.03
CA CYS A 236 2.39 1.65 -2.44
C CYS A 236 3.22 2.92 -2.66
N THR A 237 4.21 2.86 -3.55
CA THR A 237 5.06 4.00 -3.92
C THR A 237 4.61 4.69 -5.22
N GLY A 238 3.39 4.45 -5.68
CA GLY A 238 2.86 5.06 -6.91
C GLY A 238 2.53 6.56 -6.80
N CYS A 239 2.42 7.10 -5.58
CA CYS A 239 2.15 8.51 -5.32
C CYS A 239 2.42 8.88 -3.85
N SER A 240 2.33 10.17 -3.52
CA SER A 240 2.58 10.68 -2.16
C SER A 240 1.56 10.22 -1.10
N THR A 241 0.48 9.56 -1.46
CA THR A 241 -0.48 9.01 -0.48
C THR A 241 0.11 7.87 0.34
N GLY A 242 0.98 7.03 -0.24
CA GLY A 242 1.66 5.95 0.48
C GLY A 242 0.69 4.92 1.09
N CYS A 243 -0.32 4.46 0.33
CA CYS A 243 -1.29 3.48 0.83
C CYS A 243 -0.61 2.23 1.37
N ASN A 244 -1.03 1.75 2.54
CA ASN A 244 -0.59 0.45 3.06
C ASN A 244 -1.17 -0.65 2.18
N VAL A 245 -0.33 -1.61 1.81
CA VAL A 245 -0.68 -2.71 0.93
C VAL A 245 -0.16 -4.06 1.43
N THR A 246 -0.85 -5.10 1.05
CA THR A 246 -0.34 -6.47 1.08
C THR A 246 0.11 -6.82 -0.33
N ILE A 247 1.37 -7.15 -0.50
CA ILE A 247 1.96 -7.60 -1.75
C ILE A 247 1.91 -9.12 -1.77
N GLU A 248 1.27 -9.68 -2.78
CA GLU A 248 1.13 -11.13 -2.95
C GLU A 248 2.04 -11.62 -4.08
N HIS A 249 2.94 -12.55 -3.74
CA HIS A 249 3.99 -13.02 -4.63
C HIS A 249 4.23 -14.53 -4.51
N ASP A 250 4.80 -15.13 -5.54
CA ASP A 250 5.29 -16.52 -5.54
C ASP A 250 6.52 -16.62 -6.44
N ARG A 251 7.55 -17.40 -6.02
CA ARG A 251 8.76 -17.66 -6.80
C ARG A 251 9.45 -16.41 -7.33
N ASN A 252 9.50 -15.36 -6.52
CA ASN A 252 10.11 -14.07 -6.85
C ASN A 252 9.39 -13.29 -7.96
N GLU A 253 8.10 -13.52 -8.15
CA GLU A 253 7.19 -12.78 -9.04
C GLU A 253 6.02 -12.25 -8.23
N VAL A 254 5.68 -10.97 -8.39
CA VAL A 254 4.52 -10.32 -7.75
C VAL A 254 3.30 -10.49 -8.65
N PHE A 255 2.18 -10.91 -8.08
CA PHE A 255 0.94 -11.16 -8.82
C PHE A 255 -0.12 -10.09 -8.62
N ARG A 256 -0.20 -9.51 -7.42
CA ARG A 256 -1.15 -8.43 -7.14
C ARG A 256 -0.80 -7.65 -5.86
N LEU A 257 -1.34 -6.44 -5.75
CA LEU A 257 -1.37 -5.62 -4.56
C LEU A 257 -2.81 -5.50 -4.06
N LYS A 258 -3.02 -5.77 -2.77
CA LYS A 258 -4.30 -5.55 -2.08
C LYS A 258 -4.15 -4.46 -1.03
N PRO A 259 -5.18 -3.63 -0.75
CA PRO A 259 -5.11 -2.68 0.35
C PRO A 259 -4.95 -3.41 1.67
N HIS A 260 -4.07 -2.90 2.52
CA HIS A 260 -3.97 -3.27 3.91
C HIS A 260 -4.54 -2.17 4.78
N GLU A 261 -5.31 -2.55 5.81
CA GLU A 261 -5.99 -1.58 6.66
C GLU A 261 -4.99 -0.68 7.39
N ASN A 262 -5.14 0.64 7.20
CA ASN A 262 -4.50 1.66 7.99
C ASN A 262 -5.43 2.86 8.14
N GLN A 263 -5.99 3.05 9.35
CA GLN A 263 -6.97 4.11 9.63
C GLN A 263 -6.40 5.52 9.47
N ASN A 264 -5.08 5.68 9.59
CA ASN A 264 -4.38 6.95 9.46
C ASN A 264 -4.05 7.33 8.02
N VAL A 265 -4.06 6.37 7.06
CA VAL A 265 -3.60 6.58 5.69
C VAL A 265 -4.70 6.30 4.67
N ASN A 266 -5.01 5.05 4.44
CA ASN A 266 -5.91 4.63 3.36
C ASN A 266 -7.17 3.89 3.85
N LYS A 267 -7.37 3.77 5.15
CA LYS A 267 -8.42 2.94 5.76
C LYS A 267 -8.37 1.54 5.17
N TRP A 268 -9.33 1.16 4.35
CA TRP A 268 -9.44 -0.18 3.72
C TRP A 268 -9.25 -0.14 2.19
N TRP A 269 -8.89 1.02 1.61
CA TRP A 269 -9.04 1.27 0.18
C TRP A 269 -7.71 1.59 -0.50
N MET A 270 -7.64 1.31 -1.82
CA MET A 270 -6.57 1.81 -2.68
C MET A 270 -7.07 2.04 -4.11
N CYS A 271 -6.40 2.89 -4.88
CA CYS A 271 -6.74 3.13 -6.27
C CYS A 271 -6.26 2.01 -7.21
N ASP A 272 -6.91 1.89 -8.37
CA ASP A 272 -6.58 0.86 -9.36
C ASP A 272 -5.19 1.08 -9.98
N GLU A 273 -4.77 2.34 -10.17
CA GLU A 273 -3.43 2.68 -10.63
C GLU A 273 -2.34 2.14 -9.68
N GLY A 274 -2.52 2.34 -8.37
CA GLY A 274 -1.60 1.84 -7.36
C GLY A 274 -1.50 0.30 -7.36
N ARG A 275 -2.58 -0.41 -7.69
CA ARG A 275 -2.58 -1.87 -7.79
C ARG A 275 -1.65 -2.38 -8.89
N LEU A 276 -1.52 -1.63 -9.98
CA LEU A 276 -0.72 -2.04 -11.14
C LEU A 276 0.77 -1.72 -11.00
N THR A 277 1.19 -1.00 -9.96
CA THR A 277 2.62 -0.69 -9.74
C THR A 277 3.51 -1.92 -9.59
N TYR A 278 2.93 -3.10 -9.29
CA TYR A 278 3.68 -4.36 -9.24
C TYR A 278 4.31 -4.75 -10.59
N GLN A 279 3.80 -4.25 -11.70
CA GLN A 279 4.35 -4.53 -13.02
C GLN A 279 5.80 -4.05 -13.12
N ILE A 280 6.14 -2.92 -12.47
CA ILE A 280 7.51 -2.40 -12.38
C ILE A 280 8.39 -3.35 -11.55
N MET A 281 7.85 -3.95 -10.46
CA MET A 281 8.60 -4.90 -9.64
C MET A 281 9.02 -6.15 -10.43
N ASN A 282 8.20 -6.55 -11.41
CA ASN A 282 8.44 -7.71 -12.27
C ASN A 282 9.27 -7.38 -13.52
N GLU A 283 9.52 -6.09 -13.81
CA GLU A 283 10.33 -5.69 -14.95
C GLU A 283 11.79 -6.12 -14.73
N ARG A 284 12.30 -6.96 -15.64
CA ARG A 284 13.65 -7.52 -15.55
C ARG A 284 14.60 -7.03 -16.65
N LYS A 285 14.05 -6.56 -17.77
CA LYS A 285 14.85 -6.25 -18.97
C LYS A 285 15.66 -4.98 -18.80
N THR A 286 15.10 -4.00 -18.12
CA THR A 286 15.71 -2.69 -17.89
C THR A 286 16.47 -2.59 -16.58
N ARG A 287 16.58 -3.71 -15.81
CA ARG A 287 17.29 -3.74 -14.53
C ARG A 287 18.80 -3.66 -14.71
N ILE A 288 19.42 -2.76 -13.93
CA ILE A 288 20.88 -2.73 -13.76
C ILE A 288 21.25 -3.87 -12.81
N ASN A 289 22.04 -4.81 -13.27
CA ASN A 289 22.34 -6.04 -12.52
C ASN A 289 23.81 -6.17 -12.06
N ARG A 290 24.68 -5.25 -12.47
CA ARG A 290 26.11 -5.18 -12.11
C ARG A 290 26.64 -3.76 -12.25
N PRO A 291 27.73 -3.40 -11.57
CA PRO A 291 28.37 -2.12 -11.78
C PRO A 291 28.91 -2.00 -13.22
N LEU A 292 28.81 -0.81 -13.79
CA LEU A 292 29.27 -0.50 -15.14
C LEU A 292 30.20 0.71 -15.09
N GLY A 293 31.29 0.66 -15.84
CA GLY A 293 32.23 1.77 -16.04
C GLY A 293 32.30 2.16 -17.51
N ARG A 294 32.44 3.45 -17.80
CA ARG A 294 32.53 3.95 -19.15
C ARG A 294 33.96 3.83 -19.70
N VAL A 295 34.07 3.15 -20.83
CA VAL A 295 35.31 3.05 -21.61
C VAL A 295 35.03 3.58 -23.02
N GLY A 296 35.55 4.76 -23.32
CA GLY A 296 35.18 5.47 -24.54
C GLY A 296 33.71 5.85 -24.54
N GLN A 297 32.95 5.36 -25.54
CA GLN A 297 31.51 5.61 -25.63
C GLN A 297 30.62 4.53 -25.01
N ASN A 298 31.21 3.40 -24.58
CA ASN A 298 30.46 2.24 -24.13
C ASN A 298 30.58 2.01 -22.62
N LEU A 299 29.51 1.55 -22.01
CA LEU A 299 29.49 1.02 -20.64
C LEU A 299 29.95 -0.44 -20.66
N GLN A 300 30.89 -0.81 -19.79
CA GLN A 300 31.41 -2.16 -19.63
C GLN A 300 31.21 -2.64 -18.20
N ASP A 301 31.04 -3.94 -18.03
CA ASP A 301 30.94 -4.58 -16.72
C ASP A 301 32.25 -4.41 -15.94
N ILE A 302 32.13 -3.96 -14.70
CA ILE A 302 33.23 -3.87 -13.74
C ILE A 302 32.85 -4.49 -12.40
N SER A 303 33.82 -4.74 -11.53
CA SER A 303 33.55 -5.13 -10.15
C SER A 303 33.15 -3.94 -9.27
N TRP A 304 32.61 -4.19 -8.09
CA TRP A 304 32.31 -3.15 -7.10
C TRP A 304 33.59 -2.42 -6.65
N GLU A 305 34.68 -3.17 -6.44
CA GLU A 305 35.97 -2.64 -6.03
C GLU A 305 36.55 -1.71 -7.10
N GLU A 306 36.46 -2.12 -8.37
CA GLU A 306 36.91 -1.29 -9.50
C GLU A 306 36.04 -0.02 -9.63
N ALA A 307 34.73 -0.13 -9.44
CA ALA A 307 33.83 1.02 -9.50
C ALA A 307 34.17 2.06 -8.42
N TYR A 308 34.26 1.64 -7.15
CA TYR A 308 34.59 2.56 -6.05
C TYR A 308 35.99 3.15 -6.19
N ARG A 309 36.99 2.34 -6.62
CA ARG A 309 38.32 2.83 -6.86
C ARG A 309 38.36 3.88 -7.96
N ALA A 310 37.73 3.61 -9.10
CA ALA A 310 37.67 4.59 -10.21
C ALA A 310 37.02 5.91 -9.82
N ILE A 311 35.95 5.86 -9.01
CA ILE A 311 35.30 7.06 -8.47
C ILE A 311 36.25 7.81 -7.53
N ALA A 312 36.89 7.08 -6.57
CA ALA A 312 37.77 7.70 -5.59
C ALA A 312 39.04 8.31 -6.20
N GLU A 313 39.68 7.65 -7.18
CA GLU A 313 40.82 8.16 -7.92
C GLU A 313 40.47 9.46 -8.65
N ARG A 314 39.37 9.49 -9.41
CA ARG A 314 38.95 10.70 -10.13
C ARG A 314 38.58 11.85 -9.18
N ILE A 315 37.91 11.56 -8.06
CA ILE A 315 37.58 12.56 -7.03
C ILE A 315 38.88 13.13 -6.41
N SER A 316 39.88 12.26 -6.13
CA SER A 316 41.17 12.69 -5.57
C SER A 316 41.95 13.58 -6.54
N GLU A 317 41.88 13.32 -7.85
CA GLU A 317 42.53 14.13 -8.88
C GLU A 317 41.86 15.51 -9.07
N MET A 318 40.52 15.56 -8.98
CA MET A 318 39.76 16.77 -9.23
C MET A 318 39.63 17.68 -8.00
N GLU A 319 39.71 17.09 -6.79
CA GLU A 319 39.44 17.76 -5.51
C GLU A 319 38.16 18.62 -5.54
N PRO A 320 36.99 18.05 -5.91
CA PRO A 320 35.77 18.81 -6.08
C PRO A 320 35.23 19.30 -4.72
N THR A 321 34.73 20.53 -4.67
CA THR A 321 34.22 21.12 -3.42
C THR A 321 33.08 22.10 -3.61
N GLY A 322 32.23 22.28 -2.62
CA GLY A 322 31.19 23.28 -2.57
C GLY A 322 30.23 23.20 -3.76
N ASN A 323 30.18 24.27 -4.55
CA ASN A 323 29.27 24.40 -5.69
C ASN A 323 29.65 23.60 -6.95
N GLU A 324 30.82 22.95 -6.96
CA GLU A 324 31.24 22.06 -8.04
C GLU A 324 30.66 20.66 -7.93
N VAL A 325 29.99 20.37 -6.77
CA VAL A 325 29.40 19.06 -6.44
C VAL A 325 27.91 19.19 -6.23
N ILE A 326 27.15 18.35 -6.92
CA ILE A 326 25.70 18.24 -6.75
C ILE A 326 25.25 16.80 -6.64
N ALA A 327 24.12 16.57 -5.97
CA ALA A 327 23.36 15.32 -6.08
C ALA A 327 21.95 15.61 -6.61
N LEU A 328 21.53 14.81 -7.57
CA LEU A 328 20.16 14.80 -8.09
C LEU A 328 19.49 13.52 -7.59
N THR A 329 18.35 13.64 -6.93
CA THR A 329 17.62 12.50 -6.38
C THR A 329 16.17 12.53 -6.82
N ASP A 330 15.49 11.39 -6.87
CA ASP A 330 14.04 11.35 -6.97
C ASP A 330 13.40 11.00 -5.61
N THR A 331 12.09 11.09 -5.52
CA THR A 331 11.33 10.77 -4.31
C THR A 331 11.01 9.29 -4.16
N HIS A 332 11.52 8.41 -5.02
CA HIS A 332 11.56 6.97 -4.81
C HIS A 332 12.77 6.56 -3.95
N ALA A 333 13.70 7.49 -3.72
CA ALA A 333 14.70 7.34 -2.67
C ALA A 333 14.05 7.38 -1.29
N SER A 334 14.48 6.50 -0.40
CA SER A 334 13.99 6.41 0.98
C SER A 334 14.45 7.59 1.84
N ASN A 335 13.88 7.72 3.04
CA ASN A 335 14.34 8.73 3.99
C ASN A 335 15.84 8.57 4.30
N GLU A 336 16.28 7.34 4.49
CA GLU A 336 17.66 7.00 4.82
C GLU A 336 18.61 7.31 3.67
N GLU A 337 18.21 7.04 2.45
CA GLU A 337 19.01 7.32 1.25
C GLU A 337 19.15 8.82 1.01
N LEU A 338 18.05 9.57 1.15
CA LEU A 338 18.07 11.04 1.08
C LEU A 338 18.94 11.66 2.20
N PHE A 339 18.87 11.11 3.40
CA PHE A 339 19.72 11.54 4.51
C PHE A 339 21.20 11.29 4.22
N LEU A 340 21.54 10.06 3.80
CA LEU A 340 22.93 9.66 3.55
C LEU A 340 23.57 10.43 2.40
N ILE A 341 22.85 10.64 1.29
CA ILE A 341 23.40 11.41 0.17
C ILE A 341 23.67 12.87 0.58
N LYS A 342 22.76 13.47 1.36
CA LYS A 342 22.95 14.81 1.90
C LYS A 342 24.15 14.87 2.84
N LYS A 343 24.28 13.89 3.73
CA LYS A 343 25.41 13.77 4.66
C LYS A 343 26.72 13.59 3.90
N LEU A 344 26.77 12.74 2.88
CA LEU A 344 27.96 12.53 2.04
C LEU A 344 28.40 13.83 1.35
N LEU A 345 27.48 14.60 0.78
CA LEU A 345 27.83 15.86 0.14
C LEU A 345 28.37 16.89 1.13
N LYS A 346 27.73 16.99 2.30
CA LYS A 346 28.15 17.90 3.34
C LYS A 346 29.52 17.55 3.93
N ASP A 347 29.70 16.30 4.34
CA ASP A 347 30.91 15.85 5.04
C ASP A 347 32.09 15.67 4.07
N GLY A 348 31.81 15.18 2.85
CA GLY A 348 32.86 14.88 1.85
C GLY A 348 33.26 16.06 1.00
N PHE A 349 32.36 16.98 0.72
CA PHE A 349 32.57 18.00 -0.31
C PHE A 349 32.20 19.42 0.13
N LEU A 350 31.78 19.63 1.38
CA LEU A 350 31.28 20.91 1.90
C LEU A 350 30.14 21.48 1.04
N SER A 351 29.27 20.60 0.50
CA SER A 351 28.17 20.96 -0.40
C SER A 351 26.81 20.62 0.23
N ASP A 352 25.85 21.54 0.11
CA ASP A 352 24.43 21.33 0.46
C ASP A 352 23.54 21.19 -0.80
N ASN A 353 24.13 20.97 -1.97
CA ASN A 353 23.44 20.99 -3.25
C ASN A 353 22.82 19.62 -3.58
N VAL A 354 21.83 19.22 -2.80
CA VAL A 354 21.01 18.03 -3.06
C VAL A 354 19.65 18.50 -3.57
N PHE A 355 19.28 18.07 -4.77
CA PHE A 355 18.07 18.47 -5.46
C PHE A 355 17.17 17.27 -5.76
N CYS A 356 15.86 17.47 -5.58
CA CYS A 356 14.83 16.48 -5.84
C CYS A 356 13.64 17.16 -6.52
N PRO A 357 13.08 16.66 -7.64
CA PRO A 357 11.91 17.27 -8.25
C PRO A 357 10.70 17.17 -7.29
N LEU A 358 10.26 18.31 -6.81
CA LEU A 358 9.10 18.47 -5.93
C LEU A 358 8.07 19.41 -6.58
N PRO A 359 7.39 18.99 -7.66
CA PRO A 359 6.49 19.85 -8.40
C PRO A 359 5.33 20.34 -7.53
N LYS A 360 4.75 21.48 -7.87
CA LYS A 360 3.49 21.93 -7.28
C LYS A 360 2.39 20.92 -7.62
N TRP A 361 1.50 20.67 -6.68
CA TRP A 361 0.47 19.67 -6.84
C TRP A 361 -0.87 20.10 -6.25
N GLU A 362 -1.94 19.43 -6.67
CA GLU A 362 -3.28 19.72 -6.23
C GLU A 362 -3.86 18.57 -5.43
N GLN A 363 -4.38 18.89 -4.25
CA GLN A 363 -5.22 17.99 -3.47
C GLN A 363 -6.67 18.36 -3.68
N ARG A 364 -7.48 17.43 -4.18
CA ARG A 364 -8.92 17.62 -4.32
C ARG A 364 -9.62 17.41 -3.00
N GLU A 365 -10.48 18.38 -2.64
CA GLU A 365 -11.48 18.18 -1.59
C GLU A 365 -12.57 17.25 -2.12
N SER A 366 -13.04 16.32 -1.29
CA SER A 366 -14.14 15.42 -1.63
C SER A 366 -14.88 15.03 -0.37
N GLU A 367 -16.21 14.93 -0.46
CA GLU A 367 -17.05 14.35 0.58
C GLU A 367 -16.74 12.87 0.80
N PHE A 368 -16.27 12.17 -0.22
CA PHE A 368 -15.88 10.78 -0.17
C PHE A 368 -14.40 10.65 0.09
N PHE A 369 -14.06 10.12 1.27
CA PHE A 369 -12.66 9.92 1.68
C PHE A 369 -11.80 9.24 0.60
N ILE A 370 -12.34 8.22 -0.06
CA ILE A 370 -11.58 7.43 -1.04
C ILE A 370 -11.02 8.30 -2.18
N ASN A 371 -11.73 9.34 -2.60
CA ASN A 371 -11.30 10.23 -3.66
C ASN A 371 -10.07 11.07 -3.25
N THR A 372 -9.82 11.23 -1.94
CA THR A 372 -8.63 11.92 -1.44
C THR A 372 -7.37 11.07 -1.55
N LEU A 373 -7.51 9.76 -1.80
CA LEU A 373 -6.37 8.85 -2.00
C LEU A 373 -5.69 9.05 -3.36
N ILE A 374 -6.43 9.55 -4.37
CA ILE A 374 -5.84 9.90 -5.67
C ILE A 374 -5.28 11.31 -5.57
N THR A 375 -4.01 11.44 -5.95
CA THR A 375 -3.32 12.72 -6.00
C THR A 375 -2.58 12.86 -7.33
N THR A 376 -2.41 14.11 -7.78
CA THR A 376 -1.55 14.43 -8.93
C THR A 376 -0.07 14.34 -8.58
N ASP A 377 0.25 14.35 -7.28
CA ASP A 377 1.61 14.22 -6.77
C ASP A 377 2.10 12.77 -6.84
N LYS A 378 2.95 12.46 -7.80
CA LYS A 378 3.56 11.15 -8.01
C LYS A 378 4.90 10.99 -7.29
N THR A 379 5.14 11.78 -6.25
CA THR A 379 6.37 11.80 -5.46
C THR A 379 6.19 11.11 -4.11
N PRO A 380 6.42 9.79 -3.99
CA PRO A 380 6.02 8.99 -2.81
C PRO A 380 6.66 9.44 -1.49
N ASN A 381 7.92 9.87 -1.49
CA ASN A 381 8.64 10.33 -0.30
C ASN A 381 8.75 11.86 -0.21
N ARG A 382 7.80 12.60 -0.79
CA ARG A 382 7.81 14.06 -0.79
C ARG A 382 7.98 14.66 0.60
N ALA A 383 7.20 14.20 1.57
CA ALA A 383 7.28 14.73 2.92
C ALA A 383 8.59 14.37 3.62
N GLY A 384 9.21 13.24 3.30
CA GLY A 384 10.54 12.89 3.76
C GLY A 384 11.62 13.84 3.21
N ALA A 385 11.58 14.11 1.91
CA ALA A 385 12.49 15.06 1.28
C ALA A 385 12.37 16.48 1.89
N LEU A 386 11.13 16.94 2.12
CA LEU A 386 10.88 18.23 2.77
C LEU A 386 11.35 18.24 4.24
N ALA A 387 11.10 17.16 5.00
CA ALA A 387 11.57 17.03 6.39
C ALA A 387 13.10 17.05 6.50
N LEU A 388 13.79 16.46 5.53
CA LEU A 388 15.25 16.47 5.42
C LEU A 388 15.79 17.77 4.80
N LYS A 389 14.92 18.73 4.46
CA LYS A 389 15.29 19.99 3.82
C LYS A 389 16.07 19.79 2.51
N ILE A 390 15.66 18.80 1.71
CA ILE A 390 16.16 18.63 0.34
C ILE A 390 15.55 19.74 -0.53
N LYS A 391 16.37 20.40 -1.34
CA LYS A 391 15.94 21.46 -2.24
C LYS A 391 15.24 20.86 -3.47
N GLY A 392 14.16 21.48 -3.96
CA GLY A 392 13.47 20.75 -4.99
C GLY A 392 12.32 21.35 -5.76
N ASP A 393 12.37 22.60 -6.12
CA ASP A 393 11.52 23.09 -7.21
C ASP A 393 12.38 23.19 -8.48
N PRO A 394 12.07 22.45 -9.58
CA PRO A 394 12.79 22.57 -10.85
C PRO A 394 12.75 23.98 -11.43
N GLU A 395 11.70 24.75 -11.12
CA GLU A 395 11.58 26.16 -11.52
C GLU A 395 12.37 27.09 -10.60
N ASN A 396 12.95 26.59 -9.50
CA ASN A 396 13.72 27.41 -8.58
C ASN A 396 14.99 27.93 -9.25
N ALA A 397 15.16 29.25 -9.21
CA ALA A 397 16.35 29.92 -9.74
C ALA A 397 17.66 29.39 -9.13
N GLU A 398 17.65 28.93 -7.88
CA GLU A 398 18.82 28.34 -7.21
C GLU A 398 19.26 27.04 -7.87
N VAL A 399 18.30 26.13 -8.19
CA VAL A 399 18.58 24.87 -8.91
C VAL A 399 19.18 25.18 -10.28
N LYS A 400 18.52 26.04 -11.06
CA LYS A 400 18.98 26.45 -12.40
C LYS A 400 20.37 27.07 -12.34
N ASN A 401 20.58 28.05 -11.46
CA ASN A 401 21.86 28.72 -11.29
C ASN A 401 23.01 27.78 -10.87
N THR A 402 22.70 26.71 -10.13
CA THR A 402 23.70 25.73 -9.70
C THR A 402 24.05 24.78 -10.84
N ILE A 403 23.06 24.32 -11.60
CA ILE A 403 23.25 23.42 -12.75
C ILE A 403 23.95 24.13 -13.93
N ASP A 404 23.79 25.46 -14.07
CA ASP A 404 24.44 26.26 -15.11
C ASP A 404 25.94 26.52 -14.85
N ARG A 405 26.49 26.04 -13.74
CA ARG A 405 27.93 26.15 -13.42
C ARG A 405 28.75 25.01 -14.02
N GLU A 406 30.05 25.16 -14.01
CA GLU A 406 30.97 24.07 -14.31
C GLU A 406 30.94 23.06 -13.13
N LEU A 407 30.45 21.85 -13.40
CA LEU A 407 30.33 20.79 -12.42
C LEU A 407 31.48 19.79 -12.56
N LYS A 408 32.14 19.47 -11.45
CA LYS A 408 33.16 18.41 -11.40
C LYS A 408 32.53 17.06 -11.05
N LEU A 409 31.62 17.00 -10.06
CA LEU A 409 31.00 15.77 -9.61
C LEU A 409 29.48 15.89 -9.56
N VAL A 410 28.80 14.96 -10.22
CA VAL A 410 27.35 14.79 -10.16
C VAL A 410 27.01 13.37 -9.71
N ILE A 411 26.30 13.23 -8.60
CA ILE A 411 25.76 11.94 -8.14
C ILE A 411 24.27 11.94 -8.42
N VAL A 412 23.80 10.96 -9.19
CA VAL A 412 22.39 10.79 -9.54
C VAL A 412 21.84 9.57 -8.85
N LEU A 413 20.80 9.76 -8.02
CA LEU A 413 20.12 8.68 -7.29
C LEU A 413 18.71 8.49 -7.87
N GLY A 414 18.47 7.33 -8.49
CA GLY A 414 17.20 7.00 -9.12
C GLY A 414 17.02 7.60 -10.52
N ASN A 415 15.86 8.19 -10.79
CA ASN A 415 15.49 8.79 -12.10
C ASN A 415 14.92 10.21 -11.94
N PRO A 416 15.65 11.15 -11.32
CA PRO A 416 15.17 12.52 -11.16
C PRO A 416 15.10 13.24 -12.51
N PHE A 417 14.16 14.20 -12.65
CA PHE A 417 14.06 15.07 -13.81
C PHE A 417 13.99 14.32 -15.16
N GLU A 418 13.33 13.16 -15.20
CA GLU A 418 13.27 12.30 -16.40
C GLU A 418 12.78 13.03 -17.65
N THR A 419 11.83 13.92 -17.52
CA THR A 419 11.22 14.67 -18.62
C THR A 419 11.94 15.98 -18.94
N GLU A 420 12.94 16.37 -18.16
CA GLU A 420 13.64 17.64 -18.28
C GLU A 420 14.97 17.47 -19.03
N HIS A 421 14.90 17.21 -20.31
CA HIS A 421 16.07 16.99 -21.18
C HIS A 421 17.12 18.13 -21.13
N GLU A 422 16.71 19.36 -20.86
CA GLU A 422 17.64 20.48 -20.69
C GLU A 422 18.60 20.27 -19.51
N ILE A 423 18.09 19.73 -18.38
CA ILE A 423 18.93 19.45 -17.21
C ILE A 423 19.96 18.38 -17.56
N GLN A 424 19.56 17.32 -18.27
CA GLN A 424 20.47 16.26 -18.70
C GLN A 424 21.58 16.78 -19.60
N GLN A 425 21.27 17.67 -20.54
CA GLN A 425 22.26 18.29 -21.44
C GLN A 425 23.26 19.17 -20.68
N LYS A 426 22.82 19.87 -19.63
CA LYS A 426 23.69 20.70 -18.79
C LYS A 426 24.59 19.87 -17.86
N ILE A 427 24.14 18.70 -17.43
CA ILE A 427 24.91 17.77 -16.57
C ILE A 427 25.94 16.98 -17.37
N LYS A 428 25.66 16.63 -18.62
CA LYS A 428 26.52 15.81 -19.45
C LYS A 428 27.99 16.28 -19.55
N PRO A 429 28.33 17.60 -19.52
CA PRO A 429 29.70 18.09 -19.50
C PRO A 429 30.43 17.94 -18.16
N ALA A 430 29.77 17.50 -17.08
CA ALA A 430 30.44 17.31 -15.80
C ALA A 430 31.62 16.33 -15.90
N GLN A 431 32.67 16.57 -15.11
CA GLN A 431 33.88 15.76 -15.20
C GLN A 431 33.69 14.33 -14.72
N LEU A 432 32.79 14.10 -13.75
CA LEU A 432 32.39 12.76 -13.27
C LEU A 432 30.90 12.73 -12.99
N VAL A 433 30.18 11.83 -13.66
CA VAL A 433 28.76 11.52 -13.38
C VAL A 433 28.65 10.09 -12.86
N VAL A 434 28.13 9.94 -11.63
CA VAL A 434 27.87 8.65 -10.99
C VAL A 434 26.37 8.43 -10.88
N HIS A 435 25.85 7.37 -11.48
CA HIS A 435 24.44 6.99 -11.37
C HIS A 435 24.27 5.80 -10.44
N ILE A 436 23.38 5.94 -9.46
CA ILE A 436 22.99 4.87 -8.52
C ILE A 436 21.51 4.59 -8.76
N GLY A 437 21.14 3.42 -9.23
CA GLY A 437 19.73 3.12 -9.50
C GLY A 437 19.45 1.68 -9.87
N ALA A 438 18.16 1.30 -9.81
CA ALA A 438 17.71 -0.06 -10.06
C ALA A 438 17.48 -0.35 -11.55
N TYR A 439 17.20 0.67 -12.35
CA TYR A 439 16.80 0.53 -13.76
C TYR A 439 17.65 1.42 -14.67
N HIS A 440 17.95 0.92 -15.89
CA HIS A 440 18.51 1.73 -16.95
C HIS A 440 17.55 2.87 -17.32
N ASN A 441 18.08 4.07 -17.42
CA ASN A 441 17.35 5.28 -17.78
C ASN A 441 18.30 6.29 -18.46
N CYS A 442 17.81 7.49 -18.78
CA CYS A 442 18.59 8.55 -19.39
C CYS A 442 19.88 8.92 -18.63
N TRP A 443 19.89 8.78 -17.30
CA TRP A 443 21.07 9.06 -16.48
C TRP A 443 22.14 7.97 -16.61
N SER A 444 21.73 6.71 -16.69
CA SER A 444 22.69 5.61 -16.92
C SER A 444 23.38 5.72 -18.29
N GLU A 445 22.71 6.35 -19.27
CA GLU A 445 23.30 6.57 -20.61
C GLU A 445 24.45 7.58 -20.62
N ILE A 446 24.38 8.62 -19.77
CA ILE A 446 25.40 9.68 -19.70
C ILE A 446 26.42 9.48 -18.56
N ALA A 447 26.13 8.63 -17.60
CA ALA A 447 27.01 8.38 -16.45
C ALA A 447 28.36 7.76 -16.86
N ASP A 448 29.41 8.12 -16.14
CA ASP A 448 30.74 7.48 -16.22
C ASP A 448 30.78 6.16 -15.47
N VAL A 449 30.10 6.13 -14.31
CA VAL A 449 29.96 4.92 -13.48
C VAL A 449 28.51 4.71 -13.11
N VAL A 450 28.02 3.47 -13.30
CA VAL A 450 26.66 3.09 -12.96
C VAL A 450 26.70 2.01 -11.89
N LEU A 451 26.01 2.25 -10.76
CA LEU A 451 25.98 1.36 -9.61
C LEU A 451 24.58 0.76 -9.45
N PRO A 452 24.44 -0.59 -9.44
CA PRO A 452 23.15 -1.27 -9.42
C PRO A 452 22.48 -1.20 -8.05
N GLY A 453 21.41 -0.41 -7.97
CA GLY A 453 20.56 -0.28 -6.80
C GLY A 453 19.44 -1.34 -6.73
N GLN A 454 18.62 -1.24 -5.68
CA GLN A 454 17.49 -2.13 -5.42
C GLN A 454 16.17 -1.36 -5.49
N TYR A 455 15.13 -1.99 -6.02
CA TYR A 455 13.79 -1.43 -5.97
C TYR A 455 13.23 -1.54 -4.55
N TYR A 456 12.27 -0.68 -4.17
CA TYR A 456 11.78 -0.62 -2.78
C TYR A 456 11.24 -1.95 -2.23
N SER A 457 10.74 -2.83 -3.10
CA SER A 457 10.26 -4.17 -2.73
C SER A 457 11.37 -5.20 -2.47
N GLU A 458 12.63 -4.83 -2.71
CA GLU A 458 13.82 -5.68 -2.53
C GLU A 458 14.63 -5.28 -1.29
N LYS A 459 14.26 -4.20 -0.61
CA LYS A 459 14.97 -3.64 0.55
C LYS A 459 14.01 -3.19 1.65
N LYS A 460 14.53 -3.09 2.86
CA LYS A 460 13.80 -2.59 4.02
C LYS A 460 14.24 -1.15 4.29
N VAL A 461 13.36 -0.20 4.07
CA VAL A 461 13.62 1.26 4.17
C VAL A 461 12.34 1.99 4.57
N THR A 462 12.42 3.32 4.81
CA THR A 462 11.25 4.11 5.17
C THR A 462 10.93 5.20 4.15
N PHE A 463 9.62 5.50 4.04
CA PHE A 463 9.07 6.61 3.27
C PHE A 463 8.17 7.46 4.15
N THR A 464 8.09 8.74 3.88
CA THR A 464 7.18 9.65 4.59
C THR A 464 6.13 10.18 3.62
N ASN A 465 4.87 9.81 3.84
CA ASN A 465 3.77 10.13 2.95
C ASN A 465 3.25 11.57 3.12
N LYS A 466 2.30 11.99 2.27
CA LYS A 466 1.71 13.35 2.30
C LYS A 466 1.00 13.72 3.62
N MET A 467 0.58 12.74 4.42
CA MET A 467 0.03 12.95 5.75
C MET A 467 1.13 13.04 6.83
N GLN A 468 2.39 13.00 6.41
CA GLN A 468 3.58 13.04 7.28
C GLN A 468 3.66 11.84 8.23
N HIS A 469 3.22 10.67 7.75
CA HIS A 469 3.45 9.39 8.42
C HIS A 469 4.67 8.70 7.81
N VAL A 470 5.62 8.36 8.67
CA VAL A 470 6.78 7.51 8.34
C VAL A 470 6.30 6.07 8.29
N GLN A 471 6.53 5.40 7.19
CA GLN A 471 6.08 4.03 6.94
C GLN A 471 7.26 3.20 6.44
N ALA A 472 7.35 1.94 6.88
CA ALA A 472 8.41 1.03 6.48
C ALA A 472 7.98 0.10 5.35
N THR A 473 8.91 -0.22 4.45
CA THR A 473 8.77 -1.31 3.47
C THR A 473 9.29 -2.61 4.05
N ASP A 474 8.94 -3.72 3.41
CA ASP A 474 9.50 -5.04 3.70
C ASP A 474 10.13 -5.65 2.43
N ILE A 475 11.01 -6.62 2.62
CA ILE A 475 11.61 -7.38 1.52
C ILE A 475 10.57 -8.40 1.03
N VAL A 476 10.04 -8.16 -0.15
CA VAL A 476 9.01 -8.98 -0.79
C VAL A 476 9.61 -9.94 -1.80
N VAL A 477 10.50 -9.42 -2.65
CA VAL A 477 11.19 -10.17 -3.69
C VAL A 477 12.69 -10.10 -3.47
N GLN A 478 13.38 -11.15 -3.91
CA GLN A 478 14.83 -11.18 -3.81
C GLN A 478 15.46 -10.22 -4.82
N ALA A 479 16.37 -9.42 -4.34
CA ALA A 479 17.19 -8.54 -5.16
C ALA A 479 18.01 -9.32 -6.20
N LEU A 480 18.39 -8.63 -7.26
CA LEU A 480 19.34 -9.18 -8.22
C LEU A 480 20.71 -9.41 -7.55
N ARG A 481 21.36 -10.52 -7.86
CA ARG A 481 22.51 -11.05 -7.13
C ARG A 481 23.64 -10.04 -6.88
N ARG A 482 23.84 -9.07 -7.76
CA ARG A 482 24.92 -8.08 -7.67
C ARG A 482 24.46 -6.68 -7.31
N SER A 483 23.13 -6.45 -7.18
CA SER A 483 22.62 -5.16 -6.72
C SER A 483 22.74 -5.04 -5.19
N ARG A 484 22.87 -3.81 -4.71
CA ARG A 484 22.93 -3.47 -3.28
C ARG A 484 21.88 -2.41 -2.96
N PRO A 485 21.34 -2.36 -1.73
CA PRO A 485 20.50 -1.24 -1.34
C PRO A 485 21.26 0.08 -1.52
N GLU A 486 20.63 1.11 -2.00
CA GLU A 486 21.30 2.39 -2.29
C GLU A 486 21.93 3.00 -1.03
N TRP A 487 21.28 2.85 0.14
CA TRP A 487 21.89 3.28 1.40
C TRP A 487 23.26 2.62 1.66
N GLN A 488 23.40 1.34 1.34
CA GLN A 488 24.66 0.62 1.47
C GLN A 488 25.69 1.10 0.44
N ILE A 489 25.26 1.33 -0.81
CA ILE A 489 26.12 1.88 -1.86
C ILE A 489 26.70 3.23 -1.44
N ILE A 490 25.88 4.12 -0.88
CA ILE A 490 26.29 5.46 -0.43
C ILE A 490 27.29 5.33 0.75
N VAL A 491 27.05 4.42 1.69
CA VAL A 491 27.96 4.16 2.82
C VAL A 491 29.32 3.64 2.32
N GLU A 492 29.32 2.65 1.43
CA GLU A 492 30.56 2.08 0.88
C GLU A 492 31.33 3.09 0.01
N LEU A 493 30.60 3.94 -0.74
CA LEU A 493 31.22 5.06 -1.48
C LEU A 493 31.88 6.04 -0.51
N ALA A 494 31.19 6.44 0.56
CA ALA A 494 31.77 7.31 1.58
C ALA A 494 33.04 6.71 2.22
N GLN A 495 33.01 5.41 2.51
CA GLN A 495 34.20 4.69 3.03
C GLN A 495 35.36 4.66 2.04
N SER A 496 35.09 4.47 0.74
CA SER A 496 36.12 4.51 -0.29
C SER A 496 36.78 5.89 -0.45
N LEU A 497 36.07 6.94 -0.05
CA LEU A 497 36.57 8.32 0.02
C LEU A 497 37.23 8.67 1.36
N GLY A 498 37.41 7.69 2.26
CA GLY A 498 38.09 7.87 3.55
C GLY A 498 37.21 8.33 4.70
N HIS A 499 35.89 8.45 4.51
CA HIS A 499 34.95 8.82 5.58
C HIS A 499 34.62 7.63 6.47
N LYS A 500 34.49 7.87 7.78
CA LYS A 500 34.23 6.82 8.79
C LYS A 500 32.72 6.60 8.96
N TYR A 501 32.02 6.10 7.93
CA TYR A 501 30.63 5.68 8.02
C TYR A 501 30.60 4.21 8.48
N SER A 502 30.08 3.95 9.69
CA SER A 502 30.12 2.63 10.35
C SER A 502 28.75 1.97 10.45
N PHE A 503 27.87 2.23 9.50
CA PHE A 503 26.53 1.65 9.51
C PHE A 503 26.56 0.20 8.98
N SER A 504 26.10 -0.74 9.79
CA SER A 504 26.00 -2.16 9.43
C SER A 504 24.59 -2.59 9.03
N ASN A 505 23.59 -1.77 9.34
CA ASN A 505 22.18 -2.01 9.01
C ASN A 505 21.40 -0.71 8.93
N ILE A 506 20.19 -0.80 8.36
CA ILE A 506 19.33 0.36 8.11
C ILE A 506 18.84 1.02 9.40
N ASN A 507 18.67 0.26 10.50
CA ASN A 507 18.22 0.80 11.78
C ASN A 507 19.22 1.81 12.34
N GLN A 508 20.53 1.58 12.14
CA GLN A 508 21.58 2.51 12.55
C GLN A 508 21.55 3.80 11.73
N VAL A 509 21.32 3.70 10.43
CA VAL A 509 21.17 4.87 9.56
C VAL A 509 19.95 5.69 9.98
N PHE A 510 18.82 5.02 10.22
CA PHE A 510 17.60 5.68 10.68
C PHE A 510 17.79 6.36 12.05
N ALA A 511 18.47 5.68 12.99
CA ALA A 511 18.74 6.24 14.32
C ALA A 511 19.60 7.52 14.24
N GLU A 512 20.63 7.55 13.39
CA GLU A 512 21.43 8.76 13.17
C GLU A 512 20.62 9.87 12.51
N MET A 513 19.83 9.53 11.48
CA MET A 513 18.90 10.47 10.84
C MET A 513 17.93 11.09 11.86
N ALA A 514 17.34 10.26 12.74
CA ALA A 514 16.42 10.72 13.79
C ALA A 514 17.12 11.59 14.85
N GLY A 515 18.40 11.35 15.10
CA GLY A 515 19.22 12.19 16.00
C GLY A 515 19.58 13.55 15.40
N GLU A 516 19.83 13.62 14.09
CA GLU A 516 20.23 14.86 13.40
C GLU A 516 19.02 15.67 12.87
N THR A 517 17.84 15.04 12.70
CA THR A 517 16.68 15.68 12.07
C THR A 517 15.50 15.76 13.03
N THR A 518 15.16 16.95 13.47
CA THR A 518 14.09 17.19 14.47
C THR A 518 12.73 16.61 14.10
N ALA A 519 12.39 16.54 12.81
CA ALA A 519 11.13 15.97 12.35
C ALA A 519 11.00 14.47 12.64
N PHE A 520 12.11 13.72 12.70
CA PHE A 520 12.15 12.28 13.00
C PHE A 520 12.54 12.00 14.46
N SER A 521 12.81 13.02 15.28
CA SER A 521 13.28 12.85 16.65
C SER A 521 12.32 11.98 17.47
N GLY A 522 12.87 11.01 18.20
CA GLY A 522 12.08 10.10 19.05
C GLY A 522 11.38 8.96 18.31
N ILE A 523 11.51 8.87 16.98
CA ILE A 523 11.04 7.73 16.20
C ILE A 523 12.20 6.72 16.08
N SER A 524 11.94 5.45 16.34
CA SER A 524 12.87 4.37 16.01
C SER A 524 12.31 3.48 14.91
N PHE A 525 13.18 2.91 14.08
CA PHE A 525 12.78 2.08 12.95
C PHE A 525 11.87 0.91 13.37
N ASP A 526 12.18 0.25 14.48
CA ASP A 526 11.44 -0.91 14.96
C ASP A 526 10.05 -0.57 15.52
N GLN A 527 9.81 0.69 15.90
CA GLN A 527 8.52 1.17 16.41
C GLN A 527 7.55 1.59 15.30
N ILE A 528 8.02 1.79 14.07
CA ILE A 528 7.17 2.26 12.95
C ILE A 528 5.99 1.30 12.71
N GLY A 529 6.23 0.00 12.79
CA GLY A 529 5.18 -1.02 12.64
C GLY A 529 4.37 -0.88 11.34
N ASP A 530 3.24 -1.60 11.29
CA ASP A 530 2.39 -1.62 10.09
C ASP A 530 1.57 -0.33 9.88
N GLN A 531 1.29 0.40 10.97
CA GLN A 531 0.47 1.62 10.91
C GLN A 531 1.28 2.87 10.60
N GLY A 532 2.61 2.78 10.64
CA GLY A 532 3.48 3.92 10.54
C GLY A 532 3.45 4.82 11.78
N MET A 533 4.31 5.82 11.80
CA MET A 533 4.38 6.82 12.86
C MET A 533 4.34 8.24 12.27
N LYS A 534 3.58 9.12 12.89
CA LYS A 534 3.55 10.52 12.47
C LYS A 534 4.87 11.20 12.81
N LEU A 535 5.35 12.08 11.92
CA LEU A 535 6.51 12.93 12.21
C LEU A 535 6.29 13.70 13.51
N THR A 536 7.32 13.80 14.34
CA THR A 536 7.28 14.52 15.62
C THR A 536 7.09 16.02 15.42
N GLN A 537 7.73 16.56 14.39
CA GLN A 537 7.53 17.95 13.97
C GLN A 537 6.89 17.96 12.57
N THR A 538 5.64 18.39 12.50
CA THR A 538 4.90 18.55 11.24
C THR A 538 5.16 19.92 10.63
N PHE A 539 4.99 20.02 9.31
CA PHE A 539 5.19 21.25 8.54
C PHE A 539 4.08 21.42 7.48
N LYS A 540 3.98 22.63 6.93
CA LYS A 540 3.08 22.89 5.81
C LYS A 540 3.82 22.67 4.48
N ASP A 541 3.30 21.79 3.63
CA ASP A 541 3.78 21.68 2.25
C ASP A 541 3.30 22.88 1.43
N THR A 542 4.20 23.80 1.12
CA THR A 542 3.91 25.03 0.36
C THR A 542 3.67 24.76 -1.13
N GLY A 543 4.05 23.58 -1.63
CA GLY A 543 3.76 23.15 -3.00
C GLY A 543 2.34 22.62 -3.20
N MET A 544 1.60 22.37 -2.12
CA MET A 544 0.23 21.87 -2.16
C MET A 544 -0.79 22.99 -2.35
N LYS A 545 -1.68 22.83 -3.32
CA LYS A 545 -2.87 23.67 -3.52
C LYS A 545 -4.12 22.83 -3.27
N LEU A 546 -4.99 23.29 -2.39
CA LEU A 546 -6.30 22.70 -2.17
C LEU A 546 -7.27 23.22 -3.25
N VAL A 547 -7.94 22.29 -3.95
CA VAL A 547 -8.93 22.62 -4.99
C VAL A 547 -10.25 21.94 -4.68
N LYS A 548 -11.35 22.66 -4.91
CA LYS A 548 -12.69 22.07 -4.77
C LYS A 548 -12.93 21.02 -5.84
N ALA A 549 -13.64 19.94 -5.48
CA ALA A 549 -14.13 19.00 -6.47
C ALA A 549 -15.01 19.75 -7.49
N PRO A 550 -14.95 19.41 -8.78
CA PRO A 550 -15.95 19.91 -9.71
C PRO A 550 -17.34 19.47 -9.24
N ALA A 551 -18.29 20.39 -9.31
CA ALA A 551 -19.68 20.18 -8.88
C ALA A 551 -20.35 19.02 -9.64
#